data_0475d00b326b2e21d4c9558ccdd73d70
#
_entry.id   0475d00b326b2e21d4c9558ccdd73d70
#
_cell.length_a   1.000
_cell.length_b   1.000
_cell.length_c   1.000
_cell.angle_alpha   90.00
_cell.angle_beta   90.00
_cell.angle_gamma   90.00
#
_symmetry.space_group_name_H-M   'P 1'
#
loop_
_entity.id
_entity.type
_entity.pdbx_description
1 polymer ?
#
loop_
_entity_poly.entity_id
_entity_poly.type
_entity_poly.pdbx_seq_one_letter_code
_entity_poly.pdbx_strand_id
1 'polypeptide(L)'
;MTLGMLLSAALPAAEPVRAVNPADVWDLTLLYKDDAAWHAAKDHVAAEIPRIKNYQGRLGESAATLRKSLDFIFGLRKEFVRLSVYASLSRDENTRNAAALERTQELGLLGTQFSRAASFFNPELLAVGETKVRGFLDTEPGLAPYRFPVLEILRAAPHTLGTEAEGVLSAASLITGAPTSFYNILADADMPWPTIKLSDGTEARLDQSGYSKWRAAPNRTDRQAVFEAFWAKFHEYERTFGVARSRR
;
A
#
# COMPACT_ATOMS: atom_id res chain seq x y z
N MET A 1 20.19 -19.27 -52.56
CA MET A 1 20.21 -19.95 -51.27
C MET A 1 20.96 -19.05 -50.28
N THR A 2 20.26 -18.23 -49.54
CA THR A 2 20.83 -17.33 -48.53
C THR A 2 20.56 -17.93 -47.15
N LEU A 3 21.64 -18.35 -46.53
CA LEU A 3 21.65 -18.97 -45.19
C LEU A 3 21.46 -17.87 -44.13
N GLY A 4 20.28 -17.81 -43.50
CA GLY A 4 20.00 -16.89 -42.41
C GLY A 4 20.72 -17.33 -41.13
N MET A 5 21.65 -16.50 -40.64
CA MET A 5 22.32 -16.66 -39.37
C MET A 5 21.34 -16.25 -38.24
N LEU A 6 20.83 -17.24 -37.50
CA LEU A 6 20.08 -17.00 -36.25
C LEU A 6 21.08 -16.53 -35.18
N LEU A 7 21.04 -15.24 -34.85
CA LEU A 7 21.72 -14.71 -33.67
C LEU A 7 20.98 -15.20 -32.43
N SER A 8 21.54 -16.18 -31.72
CA SER A 8 21.09 -16.59 -30.41
C SER A 8 21.55 -15.54 -29.39
N ALA A 9 20.65 -14.66 -28.98
CA ALA A 9 20.90 -13.77 -27.84
C ALA A 9 20.94 -14.61 -26.55
N ALA A 10 22.12 -14.75 -25.97
CA ALA A 10 22.27 -15.38 -24.67
C ALA A 10 21.59 -14.48 -23.65
N LEU A 11 20.60 -15.03 -22.91
CA LEU A 11 20.02 -14.38 -21.75
C LEU A 11 21.14 -14.13 -20.71
N PRO A 12 21.17 -12.93 -20.07
CA PRO A 12 22.15 -12.68 -19.03
C PRO A 12 21.98 -13.72 -17.91
N ALA A 13 23.10 -14.29 -17.48
CA ALA A 13 23.12 -15.24 -16.36
C ALA A 13 22.49 -14.56 -15.14
N ALA A 14 21.55 -15.26 -14.47
CA ALA A 14 20.96 -14.77 -13.24
C ALA A 14 22.08 -14.50 -12.22
N GLU A 15 22.13 -13.28 -11.69
CA GLU A 15 23.07 -12.94 -10.63
C GLU A 15 22.92 -13.94 -9.46
N PRO A 16 24.04 -14.38 -8.85
CA PRO A 16 23.98 -15.28 -7.71
C PRO A 16 23.18 -14.62 -6.60
N VAL A 17 22.17 -15.34 -6.08
CA VAL A 17 21.36 -14.90 -4.93
C VAL A 17 22.33 -14.64 -3.77
N ARG A 18 22.52 -13.39 -3.40
CA ARG A 18 23.34 -13.00 -2.27
C ARG A 18 22.80 -13.70 -1.02
N ALA A 19 23.67 -14.41 -0.29
CA ALA A 19 23.27 -15.02 0.98
C ALA A 19 22.73 -13.92 1.90
N VAL A 20 21.47 -14.05 2.30
CA VAL A 20 20.81 -13.10 3.20
C VAL A 20 21.38 -13.31 4.60
N ASN A 21 21.89 -12.25 5.22
CA ASN A 21 22.30 -12.30 6.63
C ASN A 21 21.03 -12.51 7.49
N PRO A 22 20.98 -13.53 8.36
CA PRO A 22 19.83 -13.76 9.23
C PRO A 22 19.44 -12.56 10.12
N ALA A 23 20.39 -11.67 10.40
CA ALA A 23 20.15 -10.43 11.13
C ALA A 23 19.36 -9.37 10.32
N ASP A 24 19.27 -9.52 8.99
CA ASP A 24 18.58 -8.62 8.09
C ASP A 24 17.16 -9.14 7.72
N VAL A 25 16.70 -10.21 8.38
CA VAL A 25 15.38 -10.83 8.17
C VAL A 25 14.46 -10.46 9.32
N TRP A 26 13.21 -10.10 9.02
CA TRP A 26 12.23 -9.79 10.06
C TRP A 26 11.69 -11.08 10.73
N ASP A 27 11.53 -11.02 12.05
CA ASP A 27 10.78 -12.06 12.76
C ASP A 27 9.27 -11.84 12.60
N LEU A 28 8.70 -12.43 11.57
CA LEU A 28 7.26 -12.34 11.28
C LEU A 28 6.40 -13.23 12.18
N THR A 29 7.01 -14.09 13.00
CA THR A 29 6.28 -14.97 13.94
C THR A 29 5.52 -14.18 15.00
N LEU A 30 5.93 -12.93 15.26
CA LEU A 30 5.19 -11.98 16.12
C LEU A 30 3.80 -11.60 15.55
N LEU A 31 3.61 -11.71 14.24
CA LEU A 31 2.33 -11.46 13.59
C LEU A 31 1.54 -12.78 13.44
N TYR A 32 2.13 -13.76 12.76
CA TYR A 32 1.58 -15.11 12.60
C TYR A 32 2.73 -16.11 12.68
N LYS A 33 2.53 -17.16 13.48
CA LYS A 33 3.59 -18.17 13.73
C LYS A 33 4.06 -18.89 12.46
N ASP A 34 3.17 -19.02 11.47
CA ASP A 34 3.39 -19.68 10.19
C ASP A 34 2.31 -19.29 9.16
N ASP A 35 2.48 -19.72 7.93
CA ASP A 35 1.53 -19.49 6.84
C ASP A 35 0.15 -20.10 7.10
N ALA A 36 0.08 -21.25 7.76
CA ALA A 36 -1.20 -21.90 8.10
C ALA A 36 -2.02 -21.01 9.06
N ALA A 37 -1.37 -20.41 10.05
CA ALA A 37 -2.01 -19.46 10.96
C ALA A 37 -2.48 -18.20 10.24
N TRP A 38 -1.72 -17.70 9.26
CA TRP A 38 -2.11 -16.56 8.43
C TRP A 38 -3.35 -16.89 7.56
N HIS A 39 -3.36 -18.06 6.89
CA HIS A 39 -4.51 -18.49 6.08
C HIS A 39 -5.77 -18.69 6.95
N ALA A 40 -5.65 -19.31 8.11
CA ALA A 40 -6.78 -19.46 9.03
C ALA A 40 -7.36 -18.10 9.47
N ALA A 41 -6.51 -17.12 9.76
CA ALA A 41 -6.95 -15.77 10.11
C ALA A 41 -7.60 -15.06 8.92
N LYS A 42 -7.06 -15.19 7.70
CA LYS A 42 -7.64 -14.66 6.46
C LYS A 42 -9.03 -15.23 6.22
N ASP A 43 -9.18 -16.54 6.34
CA ASP A 43 -10.47 -17.23 6.14
C ASP A 43 -11.50 -16.80 7.19
N HIS A 44 -11.07 -16.60 8.44
CA HIS A 44 -11.91 -16.03 9.47
C HIS A 44 -12.40 -14.61 9.09
N VAL A 45 -11.50 -13.72 8.67
CA VAL A 45 -11.88 -12.36 8.23
C VAL A 45 -12.83 -12.42 7.04
N ALA A 46 -12.59 -13.31 6.06
CA ALA A 46 -13.46 -13.51 4.91
C ALA A 46 -14.88 -13.94 5.31
N ALA A 47 -15.00 -14.84 6.29
CA ALA A 47 -16.29 -15.32 6.81
C ALA A 47 -17.06 -14.22 7.58
N GLU A 48 -16.34 -13.31 8.23
CA GLU A 48 -16.95 -12.25 9.03
C GLU A 48 -17.38 -11.02 8.20
N ILE A 49 -16.73 -10.72 7.06
CA ILE A 49 -17.05 -9.57 6.21
C ILE A 49 -18.56 -9.45 5.87
N PRO A 50 -19.29 -10.51 5.47
CA PRO A 50 -20.71 -10.40 5.17
C PRO A 50 -21.56 -9.89 6.33
N ARG A 51 -21.14 -10.12 7.57
CA ARG A 51 -21.86 -9.71 8.79
C ARG A 51 -21.85 -8.20 9.00
N ILE A 52 -20.96 -7.47 8.34
CA ILE A 52 -20.92 -5.98 8.36
C ILE A 52 -22.29 -5.44 7.94
N LYS A 53 -22.96 -6.06 6.97
CA LYS A 53 -24.30 -5.66 6.48
C LYS A 53 -25.39 -5.71 7.55
N ASN A 54 -25.20 -6.45 8.65
CA ASN A 54 -26.17 -6.52 9.73
C ASN A 54 -26.36 -5.17 10.45
N TYR A 55 -25.44 -4.24 10.25
CA TYR A 55 -25.47 -2.89 10.80
C TYR A 55 -26.01 -1.83 9.85
N GLN A 56 -26.19 -2.19 8.57
CA GLN A 56 -26.71 -1.28 7.53
C GLN A 56 -28.16 -0.87 7.85
N GLY A 57 -28.43 0.43 7.80
CA GLY A 57 -29.73 1.01 8.12
C GLY A 57 -29.97 1.21 9.63
N ARG A 58 -28.97 0.89 10.47
CA ARG A 58 -29.13 0.80 11.92
C ARG A 58 -28.21 1.73 12.75
N LEU A 59 -27.28 2.44 12.09
CA LEU A 59 -26.30 3.28 12.79
C LEU A 59 -26.95 4.40 13.61
N GLY A 60 -28.14 4.85 13.23
CA GLY A 60 -28.91 5.87 13.92
C GLY A 60 -29.89 5.34 14.99
N GLU A 61 -30.03 4.04 15.21
CA GLU A 61 -30.97 3.48 16.19
C GLU A 61 -30.65 3.92 17.60
N SER A 62 -29.40 3.76 18.02
CA SER A 62 -28.93 4.15 19.35
C SER A 62 -27.40 4.28 19.41
N ALA A 63 -26.90 4.98 20.45
CA ALA A 63 -25.46 5.04 20.72
C ALA A 63 -24.83 3.65 20.92
N ALA A 64 -25.55 2.74 21.57
CA ALA A 64 -25.11 1.36 21.77
C ALA A 64 -25.03 0.57 20.45
N THR A 65 -25.96 0.79 19.52
CA THR A 65 -25.93 0.18 18.18
C THR A 65 -24.77 0.72 17.35
N LEU A 66 -24.55 2.04 17.37
CA LEU A 66 -23.40 2.66 16.72
C LEU A 66 -22.07 2.10 17.27
N ARG A 67 -21.96 2.00 18.61
CA ARG A 67 -20.79 1.41 19.24
C ARG A 67 -20.54 -0.02 18.77
N LYS A 68 -21.55 -0.89 18.83
CA LYS A 68 -21.42 -2.29 18.39
C LYS A 68 -20.98 -2.40 16.92
N SER A 69 -21.48 -1.52 16.04
CA SER A 69 -21.08 -1.51 14.64
C SER A 69 -19.63 -1.10 14.47
N LEU A 70 -19.17 -0.09 15.22
CA LEU A 70 -17.78 0.36 15.21
C LEU A 70 -16.82 -0.68 15.79
N ASP A 71 -17.18 -1.27 16.96
CA ASP A 71 -16.39 -2.35 17.57
C ASP A 71 -16.18 -3.50 16.57
N PHE A 72 -17.24 -3.91 15.86
CA PHE A 72 -17.17 -5.00 14.89
C PHE A 72 -16.34 -4.63 13.66
N ILE A 73 -16.65 -3.49 13.00
CA ILE A 73 -15.99 -3.08 11.76
C ILE A 73 -14.50 -2.77 12.00
N PHE A 74 -14.18 -2.03 13.07
CA PHE A 74 -12.79 -1.69 13.40
C PHE A 74 -12.00 -2.89 13.92
N GLY A 75 -12.66 -3.79 14.67
CA GLY A 75 -12.05 -5.06 15.07
C GLY A 75 -11.63 -5.89 13.86
N LEU A 76 -12.54 -6.07 12.91
CA LEU A 76 -12.29 -6.79 11.67
C LEU A 76 -11.22 -6.10 10.80
N ARG A 77 -11.25 -4.77 10.73
CA ARG A 77 -10.23 -3.98 10.04
C ARG A 77 -8.85 -4.15 10.65
N LYS A 78 -8.75 -4.21 11.98
CA LYS A 78 -7.49 -4.44 12.67
C LYS A 78 -6.87 -5.78 12.27
N GLU A 79 -7.68 -6.85 12.24
CA GLU A 79 -7.20 -8.16 11.78
C GLU A 79 -6.80 -8.14 10.29
N PHE A 80 -7.57 -7.47 9.44
CA PHE A 80 -7.22 -7.29 8.03
C PHE A 80 -5.88 -6.55 7.86
N VAL A 81 -5.64 -5.48 8.64
CA VAL A 81 -4.36 -4.75 8.61
C VAL A 81 -3.20 -5.66 9.04
N ARG A 82 -3.40 -6.48 10.09
CA ARG A 82 -2.39 -7.42 10.56
C ARG A 82 -2.03 -8.45 9.47
N LEU A 83 -3.03 -8.98 8.76
CA LEU A 83 -2.82 -9.85 7.59
C LEU A 83 -2.01 -9.15 6.50
N SER A 84 -2.34 -7.89 6.22
CA SER A 84 -1.69 -7.09 5.18
C SER A 84 -0.24 -6.79 5.51
N VAL A 85 0.08 -6.49 6.77
CA VAL A 85 1.46 -6.25 7.22
C VAL A 85 2.30 -7.50 7.04
N TYR A 86 1.82 -8.68 7.47
CA TYR A 86 2.53 -9.95 7.28
C TYR A 86 2.82 -10.23 5.80
N ALA A 87 1.80 -10.11 4.94
CA ALA A 87 1.95 -10.37 3.50
C ALA A 87 2.93 -9.38 2.84
N SER A 88 2.86 -8.09 3.19
CA SER A 88 3.75 -7.08 2.64
C SER A 88 5.20 -7.31 3.07
N LEU A 89 5.45 -7.53 4.35
CA LEU A 89 6.81 -7.77 4.85
C LEU A 89 7.39 -9.06 4.27
N SER A 90 6.61 -10.16 4.19
CA SER A 90 7.05 -11.40 3.54
C SER A 90 7.43 -11.20 2.06
N ARG A 91 6.70 -10.34 1.34
CA ARG A 91 7.02 -10.01 -0.05
C ARG A 91 8.27 -9.16 -0.15
N ASP A 92 8.43 -8.20 0.76
CA ASP A 92 9.56 -7.26 0.73
C ASP A 92 10.88 -7.94 1.09
N GLU A 93 10.85 -9.03 1.88
CA GLU A 93 12.02 -9.89 2.11
C GLU A 93 12.47 -10.62 0.84
N ASN A 94 11.51 -11.08 0.02
CA ASN A 94 11.82 -11.79 -1.21
C ASN A 94 10.73 -11.58 -2.27
N THR A 95 10.94 -10.59 -3.13
CA THR A 95 10.01 -10.23 -4.21
C THR A 95 9.83 -11.32 -5.27
N ARG A 96 10.68 -12.37 -5.28
CA ARG A 96 10.58 -13.54 -6.15
C ARG A 96 9.79 -14.69 -5.52
N ASN A 97 9.36 -14.54 -4.28
CA ASN A 97 8.58 -15.57 -3.58
C ASN A 97 7.14 -15.58 -4.09
N ALA A 98 6.77 -16.60 -4.86
CA ALA A 98 5.44 -16.74 -5.45
C ALA A 98 4.33 -16.80 -4.38
N ALA A 99 4.55 -17.48 -3.25
CA ALA A 99 3.58 -17.55 -2.16
C ALA A 99 3.34 -16.19 -1.48
N ALA A 100 4.39 -15.35 -1.37
CA ALA A 100 4.24 -14.00 -0.83
C ALA A 100 3.45 -13.09 -1.79
N LEU A 101 3.65 -13.25 -3.10
CA LEU A 101 2.88 -12.54 -4.12
C LEU A 101 1.40 -12.98 -4.10
N GLU A 102 1.13 -14.29 -4.00
CA GLU A 102 -0.21 -14.85 -3.90
C GLU A 102 -0.97 -14.29 -2.70
N ARG A 103 -0.36 -14.29 -1.50
CA ARG A 103 -0.95 -13.67 -0.29
C ARG A 103 -1.34 -12.21 -0.51
N THR A 104 -0.50 -11.45 -1.19
CA THR A 104 -0.79 -10.03 -1.50
C THR A 104 -1.99 -9.90 -2.44
N GLN A 105 -2.13 -10.77 -3.44
CA GLN A 105 -3.25 -10.78 -4.37
C GLN A 105 -4.57 -11.19 -3.67
N GLU A 106 -4.54 -12.23 -2.85
CA GLU A 106 -5.69 -12.66 -2.04
C GLU A 106 -6.21 -11.53 -1.14
N LEU A 107 -5.30 -10.79 -0.50
CA LEU A 107 -5.67 -9.64 0.31
C LEU A 107 -6.24 -8.47 -0.50
N GLY A 108 -5.79 -8.27 -1.72
CA GLY A 108 -6.40 -7.30 -2.64
C GLY A 108 -7.87 -7.59 -2.89
N LEU A 109 -8.20 -8.86 -3.13
CA LEU A 109 -9.59 -9.31 -3.30
C LEU A 109 -10.39 -9.15 -2.00
N LEU A 110 -9.84 -9.60 -0.87
CA LEU A 110 -10.48 -9.51 0.44
C LEU A 110 -10.73 -8.05 0.83
N GLY A 111 -9.77 -7.14 0.57
CA GLY A 111 -9.92 -5.70 0.80
C GLY A 111 -11.04 -5.08 -0.03
N THR A 112 -11.21 -5.52 -1.28
CA THR A 112 -12.33 -5.10 -2.13
C THR A 112 -13.66 -5.55 -1.55
N GLN A 113 -13.76 -6.80 -1.06
CA GLN A 113 -14.96 -7.33 -0.41
C GLN A 113 -15.28 -6.54 0.87
N PHE A 114 -14.28 -6.27 1.70
CA PHE A 114 -14.42 -5.47 2.92
C PHE A 114 -14.93 -4.06 2.61
N SER A 115 -14.28 -3.37 1.68
CA SER A 115 -14.66 -2.01 1.28
C SER A 115 -16.09 -1.95 0.76
N ARG A 116 -16.49 -2.93 -0.05
CA ARG A 116 -17.87 -3.04 -0.55
C ARG A 116 -18.86 -3.29 0.58
N ALA A 117 -18.56 -4.17 1.53
CA ALA A 117 -19.45 -4.47 2.65
C ALA A 117 -19.62 -3.27 3.59
N ALA A 118 -18.57 -2.45 3.78
CA ALA A 118 -18.56 -1.29 4.66
C ALA A 118 -18.94 0.04 3.97
N SER A 119 -19.22 0.03 2.65
CA SER A 119 -19.44 1.25 1.85
C SER A 119 -20.64 2.10 2.32
N PHE A 120 -21.62 1.48 2.98
CA PHE A 120 -22.78 2.19 3.52
C PHE A 120 -22.45 3.05 4.75
N PHE A 121 -21.35 2.77 5.43
CA PHE A 121 -21.10 3.31 6.77
C PHE A 121 -21.01 4.84 6.79
N ASN A 122 -20.16 5.43 5.95
CA ASN A 122 -20.00 6.88 5.92
C ASN A 122 -21.27 7.61 5.47
N PRO A 123 -21.91 7.24 4.34
CA PRO A 123 -23.17 7.87 3.92
C PRO A 123 -24.27 7.77 4.96
N GLU A 124 -24.43 6.61 5.60
CA GLU A 124 -25.45 6.41 6.63
C GLU A 124 -25.17 7.24 7.88
N LEU A 125 -23.90 7.29 8.33
CA LEU A 125 -23.51 8.11 9.48
C LEU A 125 -23.80 9.59 9.21
N LEU A 126 -23.54 10.08 8.00
CA LEU A 126 -23.86 11.44 7.59
C LEU A 126 -25.39 11.67 7.57
N ALA A 127 -26.15 10.69 7.09
CA ALA A 127 -27.62 10.75 7.07
C ALA A 127 -28.26 10.76 8.47
N VAL A 128 -27.61 10.13 9.47
CA VAL A 128 -28.03 10.22 10.89
C VAL A 128 -28.01 11.66 11.40
N GLY A 129 -27.10 12.47 10.88
CA GLY A 129 -26.94 13.88 11.17
C GLY A 129 -26.00 14.18 12.34
N GLU A 130 -25.26 15.28 12.18
CA GLU A 130 -24.16 15.65 13.09
C GLU A 130 -24.62 15.79 14.55
N THR A 131 -25.73 16.46 14.81
CA THR A 131 -26.24 16.69 16.18
C THR A 131 -26.50 15.38 16.90
N LYS A 132 -27.14 14.42 16.25
CA LYS A 132 -27.47 13.13 16.84
C LYS A 132 -26.21 12.29 17.07
N VAL A 133 -25.29 12.25 16.09
CA VAL A 133 -24.04 11.51 16.22
C VAL A 133 -23.17 12.08 17.35
N ARG A 134 -23.07 13.40 17.48
CA ARG A 134 -22.37 14.04 18.61
C ARG A 134 -23.01 13.67 19.95
N GLY A 135 -24.34 13.70 20.03
CA GLY A 135 -25.07 13.23 21.23
C GLY A 135 -24.73 11.78 21.59
N PHE A 136 -24.59 10.88 20.62
CA PHE A 136 -24.15 9.51 20.87
C PHE A 136 -22.71 9.45 21.40
N LEU A 137 -21.79 10.25 20.82
CA LEU A 137 -20.39 10.32 21.27
C LEU A 137 -20.24 10.86 22.69
N ASP A 138 -21.18 11.71 23.15
CA ASP A 138 -21.13 12.32 24.45
C ASP A 138 -21.83 11.45 25.54
N THR A 139 -22.75 10.58 25.14
CA THR A 139 -23.54 9.76 26.06
C THR A 139 -23.07 8.31 26.19
N GLU A 140 -22.29 7.78 25.22
CA GLU A 140 -21.80 6.40 25.24
C GLU A 140 -20.26 6.37 25.41
N PRO A 141 -19.76 6.10 26.64
CA PRO A 141 -18.29 6.09 26.88
C PRO A 141 -17.52 5.11 26.01
N GLY A 142 -18.15 4.02 25.59
CA GLY A 142 -17.54 3.03 24.69
C GLY A 142 -17.27 3.57 23.27
N LEU A 143 -17.80 4.74 22.92
CA LEU A 143 -17.50 5.43 21.67
C LEU A 143 -16.23 6.31 21.72
N ALA A 144 -15.62 6.50 22.89
CA ALA A 144 -14.44 7.35 23.06
C ALA A 144 -13.28 6.99 22.10
N PRO A 145 -12.92 5.70 21.85
CA PRO A 145 -11.88 5.33 20.89
C PRO A 145 -12.20 5.71 19.44
N TYR A 146 -13.48 5.84 19.13
CA TYR A 146 -13.98 6.12 17.77
C TYR A 146 -14.32 7.59 17.55
N ARG A 147 -14.17 8.44 18.59
CA ARG A 147 -14.54 9.87 18.51
C ARG A 147 -13.85 10.58 17.36
N PHE A 148 -12.54 10.41 17.24
CA PHE A 148 -11.77 11.07 16.19
C PHE A 148 -12.22 10.64 14.77
N PRO A 149 -12.21 9.35 14.40
CA PRO A 149 -12.62 8.94 13.04
C PRO A 149 -14.07 9.28 12.72
N VAL A 150 -15.00 9.23 13.70
CA VAL A 150 -16.39 9.62 13.49
C VAL A 150 -16.51 11.12 13.22
N LEU A 151 -15.81 11.97 14.01
CA LEU A 151 -15.81 13.42 13.78
C LEU A 151 -15.15 13.80 12.45
N GLU A 152 -14.14 13.08 12.00
CA GLU A 152 -13.53 13.29 10.67
C GLU A 152 -14.51 13.01 9.53
N ILE A 153 -15.34 11.96 9.65
CA ILE A 153 -16.42 11.70 8.67
C ILE A 153 -17.40 12.89 8.62
N LEU A 154 -17.84 13.37 9.77
CA LEU A 154 -18.74 14.53 9.84
C LEU A 154 -18.08 15.80 9.26
N ARG A 155 -16.81 16.03 9.58
CA ARG A 155 -16.06 17.18 9.06
C ARG A 155 -15.90 17.13 7.54
N ALA A 156 -15.75 15.94 6.96
CA ALA A 156 -15.61 15.75 5.53
C ALA A 156 -16.93 15.90 4.75
N ALA A 157 -18.08 15.94 5.42
CA ALA A 157 -19.41 16.01 4.80
C ALA A 157 -19.55 17.08 3.68
N PRO A 158 -19.08 18.34 3.87
CA PRO A 158 -19.17 19.36 2.83
C PRO A 158 -18.29 19.09 1.60
N HIS A 159 -17.35 18.15 1.72
CA HIS A 159 -16.39 17.76 0.68
C HIS A 159 -16.70 16.37 0.11
N THR A 160 -17.76 15.71 0.58
CA THR A 160 -18.18 14.39 0.10
C THR A 160 -19.20 14.59 -1.02
N LEU A 161 -18.92 13.99 -2.17
CA LEU A 161 -19.82 14.06 -3.33
C LEU A 161 -21.02 13.10 -3.13
N GLY A 162 -22.03 13.28 -3.96
CA GLY A 162 -23.16 12.34 -4.00
C GLY A 162 -22.71 10.95 -4.46
N THR A 163 -23.49 9.92 -4.14
CA THR A 163 -23.16 8.50 -4.38
C THR A 163 -22.78 8.21 -5.84
N GLU A 164 -23.42 8.86 -6.81
CA GLU A 164 -23.12 8.70 -8.23
C GLU A 164 -21.74 9.25 -8.59
N ALA A 165 -21.41 10.47 -8.12
CA ALA A 165 -20.12 11.11 -8.38
C ALA A 165 -18.97 10.37 -7.67
N GLU A 166 -19.17 9.88 -6.44
CA GLU A 166 -18.21 9.02 -5.72
C GLU A 166 -17.99 7.70 -6.48
N GLY A 167 -19.04 7.14 -7.08
CA GLY A 167 -18.94 5.96 -7.93
C GLY A 167 -18.07 6.19 -9.17
N VAL A 168 -18.23 7.32 -9.85
CA VAL A 168 -17.39 7.72 -10.99
C VAL A 168 -15.94 7.92 -10.57
N LEU A 169 -15.68 8.61 -9.45
CA LEU A 169 -14.32 8.80 -8.93
C LEU A 169 -13.66 7.47 -8.52
N SER A 170 -14.44 6.58 -7.92
CA SER A 170 -13.94 5.23 -7.57
C SER A 170 -13.55 4.43 -8.82
N ALA A 171 -14.37 4.47 -9.87
CA ALA A 171 -14.02 3.83 -11.14
C ALA A 171 -12.78 4.47 -11.80
N ALA A 172 -12.63 5.79 -11.70
CA ALA A 172 -11.48 6.51 -12.20
C ALA A 172 -10.19 6.22 -11.42
N SER A 173 -10.28 5.71 -10.19
CA SER A 173 -9.12 5.45 -9.33
C SER A 173 -8.11 4.47 -9.93
N LEU A 174 -8.57 3.51 -10.74
CA LEU A 174 -7.71 2.58 -11.47
C LEU A 174 -6.83 3.33 -12.48
N ILE A 175 -7.37 4.35 -13.13
CA ILE A 175 -6.63 5.15 -14.12
C ILE A 175 -5.71 6.15 -13.41
N THR A 176 -6.19 6.77 -12.33
CA THR A 176 -5.41 7.78 -11.59
C THR A 176 -4.25 7.18 -10.80
N GLY A 177 -4.31 5.89 -10.45
CA GLY A 177 -3.21 5.15 -9.83
C GLY A 177 -2.10 4.72 -10.80
N ALA A 178 -2.38 4.64 -12.10
CA ALA A 178 -1.42 4.19 -13.10
C ALA A 178 -0.11 4.98 -13.13
N PRO A 179 -0.06 6.33 -13.00
CA PRO A 179 1.18 7.08 -12.96
C PRO A 179 2.12 6.68 -11.82
N THR A 180 1.57 6.38 -10.64
CA THR A 180 2.37 5.92 -9.48
C THR A 180 2.93 4.53 -9.74
N SER A 181 2.13 3.60 -10.26
CA SER A 181 2.59 2.26 -10.61
C SER A 181 3.67 2.30 -11.68
N PHE A 182 3.49 3.14 -12.68
CA PHE A 182 4.48 3.37 -13.74
C PHE A 182 5.80 3.92 -13.17
N TYR A 183 5.73 4.92 -12.30
CA TYR A 183 6.92 5.46 -11.62
C TYR A 183 7.67 4.37 -10.84
N ASN A 184 6.95 3.58 -10.06
CA ASN A 184 7.56 2.53 -9.24
C ASN A 184 8.24 1.46 -10.11
N ILE A 185 7.57 0.98 -11.16
CA ILE A 185 8.18 -0.01 -12.06
C ILE A 185 9.43 0.56 -12.71
N LEU A 186 9.35 1.78 -13.27
CA LEU A 186 10.47 2.40 -13.94
C LEU A 186 11.63 2.65 -12.96
N ALA A 187 11.37 3.29 -11.82
CA ALA A 187 12.42 3.69 -10.88
C ALA A 187 13.03 2.52 -10.10
N ASP A 188 12.22 1.47 -9.78
CA ASP A 188 12.70 0.38 -8.92
C ASP A 188 13.22 -0.82 -9.73
N ALA A 189 12.70 -1.05 -10.95
CA ALA A 189 13.03 -2.24 -11.73
C ALA A 189 13.77 -1.96 -13.04
N ASP A 190 13.29 -1.02 -13.85
CA ASP A 190 13.71 -0.89 -15.25
C ASP A 190 14.82 0.14 -15.47
N MET A 191 14.97 1.12 -14.55
CA MET A 191 15.95 2.18 -14.72
C MET A 191 17.37 1.66 -14.49
N PRO A 192 18.29 1.80 -15.50
CA PRO A 192 19.67 1.36 -15.38
C PRO A 192 20.45 2.36 -14.50
N TRP A 193 20.37 2.19 -13.20
CA TRP A 193 21.03 3.05 -12.24
C TRP A 193 22.56 3.02 -12.37
N PRO A 194 23.23 4.20 -12.33
CA PRO A 194 24.67 4.29 -12.46
C PRO A 194 25.39 3.75 -11.22
N THR A 195 26.60 3.24 -11.46
CA THR A 195 27.59 2.97 -10.41
C THR A 195 28.72 3.97 -10.56
N ILE A 196 29.08 4.67 -9.49
CA ILE A 196 30.22 5.59 -9.45
C ILE A 196 31.27 5.12 -8.46
N LYS A 197 32.52 5.58 -8.63
CA LYS A 197 33.60 5.33 -7.69
C LYS A 197 33.80 6.54 -6.79
N LEU A 198 33.72 6.34 -5.48
CA LEU A 198 33.96 7.37 -4.48
C LEU A 198 35.45 7.63 -4.28
N SER A 199 35.79 8.71 -3.59
CA SER A 199 37.19 9.14 -3.34
C SER A 199 38.03 8.11 -2.57
N ASP A 200 37.40 7.26 -1.77
CA ASP A 200 38.02 6.15 -1.03
C ASP A 200 38.15 4.86 -1.86
N GLY A 201 37.72 4.89 -3.13
CA GLY A 201 37.73 3.76 -4.03
C GLY A 201 36.49 2.85 -3.96
N THR A 202 35.54 3.14 -3.07
CA THR A 202 34.28 2.38 -2.96
C THR A 202 33.42 2.54 -4.21
N GLU A 203 32.91 1.43 -4.75
CA GLU A 203 31.90 1.45 -5.80
C GLU A 203 30.51 1.64 -5.20
N ALA A 204 29.84 2.71 -5.61
CA ALA A 204 28.52 3.12 -5.15
C ALA A 204 27.51 3.00 -6.28
N ARG A 205 26.63 1.99 -6.24
CA ARG A 205 25.45 1.94 -7.10
C ARG A 205 24.42 2.96 -6.59
N LEU A 206 23.88 3.76 -7.48
CA LEU A 206 23.00 4.89 -7.16
C LEU A 206 21.54 4.64 -7.53
N ASP A 207 20.98 3.49 -7.12
CA ASP A 207 19.54 3.33 -7.04
C ASP A 207 18.94 4.17 -5.88
N GLN A 208 17.65 4.11 -5.65
CA GLN A 208 16.96 4.89 -4.60
C GLN A 208 17.62 4.70 -3.21
N SER A 209 17.93 3.45 -2.87
CA SER A 209 18.58 3.10 -1.59
C SER A 209 20.03 3.55 -1.56
N GLY A 210 20.75 3.34 -2.65
CA GLY A 210 22.13 3.79 -2.81
C GLY A 210 22.26 5.30 -2.71
N TYR A 211 21.38 6.06 -3.39
CA TYR A 211 21.36 7.51 -3.26
C TYR A 211 21.12 7.95 -1.81
N SER A 212 20.14 7.35 -1.13
CA SER A 212 19.85 7.67 0.27
C SER A 212 21.02 7.42 1.19
N LYS A 213 21.79 6.37 0.95
CA LYS A 213 23.03 6.05 1.68
C LYS A 213 24.15 7.02 1.36
N TRP A 214 24.47 7.18 0.08
CA TRP A 214 25.72 7.84 -0.33
C TRP A 214 25.63 9.36 -0.39
N ARG A 215 24.42 9.96 -0.47
CA ARG A 215 24.23 11.41 -0.32
C ARG A 215 24.68 11.94 1.05
N ALA A 216 24.89 11.05 2.03
CA ALA A 216 25.42 11.36 3.35
C ALA A 216 26.91 11.03 3.50
N ALA A 217 27.63 10.73 2.40
CA ALA A 217 29.06 10.44 2.44
C ALA A 217 29.85 11.56 3.17
N PRO A 218 30.91 11.23 3.95
CA PRO A 218 31.69 12.22 4.69
C PRO A 218 32.30 13.28 3.76
N ASN A 219 32.83 12.86 2.61
CA ASN A 219 33.48 13.76 1.65
C ASN A 219 32.44 14.54 0.84
N ARG A 220 32.59 15.88 0.78
CA ARG A 220 31.69 16.76 0.02
C ARG A 220 31.71 16.48 -1.48
N THR A 221 32.89 16.20 -2.05
CA THR A 221 33.05 15.91 -3.48
C THR A 221 32.29 14.63 -3.85
N ASP A 222 32.35 13.61 -3.00
CA ASP A 222 31.58 12.37 -3.21
C ASP A 222 30.08 12.62 -3.15
N ARG A 223 29.61 13.42 -2.17
CA ARG A 223 28.17 13.81 -2.11
C ARG A 223 27.71 14.53 -3.36
N GLN A 224 28.54 15.42 -3.89
CA GLN A 224 28.24 16.15 -5.13
C GLN A 224 28.15 15.18 -6.32
N ALA A 225 29.15 14.30 -6.48
CA ALA A 225 29.16 13.30 -7.55
C ALA A 225 27.95 12.35 -7.47
N VAL A 226 27.58 11.91 -6.25
CA VAL A 226 26.39 11.11 -6.00
C VAL A 226 25.13 11.85 -6.43
N PHE A 227 24.98 13.11 -6.06
CA PHE A 227 23.82 13.94 -6.43
C PHE A 227 23.74 14.10 -7.95
N GLU A 228 24.81 14.52 -8.59
CA GLU A 228 24.84 14.77 -10.03
C GLU A 228 24.53 13.52 -10.84
N ALA A 229 25.17 12.37 -10.52
CA ALA A 229 24.97 11.13 -11.25
C ALA A 229 23.55 10.56 -11.06
N PHE A 230 22.98 10.66 -9.86
CA PHE A 230 21.62 10.20 -9.59
C PHE A 230 20.58 11.02 -10.35
N TRP A 231 20.65 12.36 -10.25
CA TRP A 231 19.67 13.22 -10.88
C TRP A 231 19.83 13.32 -12.40
N ALA A 232 21.07 13.15 -12.93
CA ALA A 232 21.27 13.01 -14.37
C ALA A 232 20.49 11.81 -14.94
N LYS A 233 20.39 10.70 -14.18
CA LYS A 233 19.61 9.55 -14.58
C LYS A 233 18.11 9.86 -14.66
N PHE A 234 17.55 10.59 -13.72
CA PHE A 234 16.16 11.05 -13.81
C PHE A 234 15.94 12.00 -14.99
N HIS A 235 16.91 12.86 -15.28
CA HIS A 235 16.83 13.79 -16.40
C HIS A 235 16.76 13.09 -17.77
N GLU A 236 17.45 11.96 -17.94
CA GLU A 236 17.33 11.14 -19.15
C GLU A 236 15.86 10.69 -19.41
N TYR A 237 15.06 10.55 -18.37
CA TYR A 237 13.65 10.09 -18.42
C TYR A 237 12.64 11.22 -18.20
N GLU A 238 13.06 12.50 -18.23
CA GLU A 238 12.19 13.63 -17.91
C GLU A 238 10.90 13.70 -18.75
N ARG A 239 11.00 13.36 -20.04
CA ARG A 239 9.84 13.33 -20.94
C ARG A 239 8.85 12.24 -20.55
N THR A 240 9.34 11.07 -20.16
CA THR A 240 8.54 9.93 -19.73
C THR A 240 7.78 10.26 -18.44
N PHE A 241 8.47 10.86 -17.47
CA PHE A 241 7.83 11.33 -16.24
C PHE A 241 6.88 12.50 -16.49
N GLY A 242 7.22 13.39 -17.42
CA GLY A 242 6.38 14.52 -17.83
C GLY A 242 5.04 14.06 -18.39
N VAL A 243 5.03 13.07 -19.29
CA VAL A 243 3.79 12.51 -19.86
C VAL A 243 2.97 11.78 -18.79
N ALA A 244 3.59 11.03 -17.90
CA ALA A 244 2.88 10.35 -16.81
C ALA A 244 2.19 11.36 -15.85
N ARG A 245 2.75 12.57 -15.70
CA ARG A 245 2.22 13.61 -14.80
C ARG A 245 1.28 14.60 -15.48
N SER A 246 1.34 14.74 -16.81
CA SER A 246 0.66 15.83 -17.55
C SER A 246 -0.83 15.59 -17.82
N ARG A 247 -1.47 14.60 -17.21
CA ARG A 247 -2.92 14.47 -17.25
C ARG A 247 -3.54 15.31 -16.11
N ARG A 248 -3.55 16.62 -16.32
CA ARG A 248 -4.46 17.54 -15.66
C ARG A 248 -5.62 17.84 -16.59
#